data_1145a30768eedb4f39d8e1013677aade
#
_entry.id   1145a30768eedb4f39d8e1013677aade
#
_cell.length_a   1.000
_cell.length_b   1.000
_cell.length_c   1.000
_cell.angle_alpha   90.00
_cell.angle_beta   90.00
_cell.angle_gamma   90.00
#
_symmetry.space_group_name_H-M   'P 1'
#
loop_
_entity.id
_entity.type
_entity.pdbx_description
1 polymer ?
#
loop_
_entity_poly.entity_id
_entity_poly.type
_entity_poly.pdbx_seq_one_letter_code
_entity_poly.pdbx_strand_id
1 'polypeptide(L)'
;VQVSEVAKLCLIAYLAGYVVRRRDELLNTWPGFLKPLVVLGLASVLLVIQPDFGATVVLVTAAAGMIFLSGVRLSRFVPLIGTLVVLGAILIVTQPYRLKRVVSYLDPWKDQFDSGYQLTQSLIAFGRGDWGGVGLGNSIQKLFYLPEAHTDSIFATIAAEPGVLGSLLVLSL
;
A
#
# COMPACT_ATOMS: atom_id res chain seq x y z
N VAL A 1 -12.33 2.90 13.53
CA VAL A 1 -12.41 2.38 12.14
C VAL A 1 -12.54 3.58 11.21
N GLN A 2 -11.60 3.74 10.31
CA GLN A 2 -11.62 4.83 9.32
C GLN A 2 -12.65 4.52 8.22
N VAL A 3 -13.42 5.51 7.79
CA VAL A 3 -14.41 5.33 6.72
C VAL A 3 -13.75 4.86 5.42
N SER A 4 -12.53 5.29 5.14
CA SER A 4 -11.74 4.88 3.98
C SER A 4 -11.42 3.37 3.95
N GLU A 5 -11.24 2.74 5.12
CA GLU A 5 -10.98 1.29 5.19
C GLU A 5 -12.21 0.47 4.83
N VAL A 6 -13.36 0.84 5.37
CA VAL A 6 -14.64 0.20 5.02
C VAL A 6 -14.96 0.41 3.55
N ALA A 7 -14.75 1.63 3.03
CA ALA A 7 -14.98 1.95 1.63
C ALA A 7 -14.10 1.09 0.69
N LYS A 8 -12.82 0.89 1.02
CA LYS A 8 -11.92 0.00 0.25
C LYS A 8 -12.47 -1.41 0.17
N LEU A 9 -12.89 -1.99 1.30
CA LEU A 9 -13.45 -3.34 1.33
C LEU A 9 -14.73 -3.45 0.49
N CYS A 10 -15.65 -2.49 0.63
CA CYS A 10 -16.89 -2.45 -0.15
C CYS A 10 -16.62 -2.33 -1.65
N LEU A 11 -15.65 -1.50 -2.06
CA LEU A 11 -15.29 -1.30 -3.47
C LEU A 11 -14.61 -2.54 -4.07
N ILE A 12 -13.74 -3.21 -3.31
CA ILE A 12 -13.14 -4.48 -3.73
C ILE A 12 -14.22 -5.57 -3.87
N ALA A 13 -15.14 -5.68 -2.92
CA ALA A 13 -16.27 -6.62 -2.98
C ALA A 13 -17.20 -6.31 -4.16
N TYR A 14 -17.49 -5.02 -4.42
CA TYR A 14 -18.24 -4.59 -5.59
C TYR A 14 -17.56 -5.02 -6.89
N LEU A 15 -16.25 -4.76 -7.00
CA LEU A 15 -15.47 -5.13 -8.20
C LEU A 15 -15.44 -6.65 -8.39
N ALA A 16 -15.23 -7.43 -7.32
CA ALA A 16 -15.27 -8.89 -7.37
C ALA A 16 -16.62 -9.39 -7.87
N GLY A 17 -17.72 -8.86 -7.32
CA GLY A 17 -19.06 -9.18 -7.76
C GLY A 17 -19.33 -8.78 -9.22
N TYR A 18 -18.80 -7.64 -9.66
CA TYR A 18 -18.91 -7.18 -11.04
C TYR A 18 -18.17 -8.11 -12.02
N VAL A 19 -16.91 -8.45 -11.69
CA VAL A 19 -16.07 -9.36 -12.51
C VAL A 19 -16.74 -10.72 -12.69
N VAL A 20 -17.36 -11.26 -11.64
CA VAL A 20 -18.03 -12.57 -11.72
C VAL A 20 -19.33 -12.47 -12.50
N ARG A 21 -20.21 -11.50 -12.18
CA ARG A 21 -21.57 -11.43 -12.74
C ARG A 21 -21.60 -10.90 -14.18
N ARG A 22 -20.66 -10.05 -14.56
CA ARG A 22 -20.62 -9.37 -15.86
C ARG A 22 -19.33 -9.62 -16.62
N ARG A 23 -18.80 -10.85 -16.48
CA ARG A 23 -17.54 -11.24 -17.09
C ARG A 23 -17.52 -10.99 -18.60
N ASP A 24 -18.57 -11.39 -19.29
CA ASP A 24 -18.66 -11.26 -20.75
C ASP A 24 -18.68 -9.79 -21.19
N GLU A 25 -19.40 -8.93 -20.46
CA GLU A 25 -19.40 -7.49 -20.74
C GLU A 25 -18.00 -6.89 -20.50
N LEU A 26 -17.33 -7.27 -19.39
CA LEU A 26 -16.01 -6.81 -19.03
C LEU A 26 -14.97 -7.18 -20.09
N LEU A 27 -15.01 -8.42 -20.59
CA LEU A 27 -14.02 -8.94 -21.53
C LEU A 27 -14.26 -8.47 -22.97
N ASN A 28 -15.51 -8.31 -23.39
CA ASN A 28 -15.86 -8.13 -24.79
C ASN A 28 -16.27 -6.70 -25.15
N THR A 29 -16.80 -5.92 -24.21
CA THR A 29 -17.32 -4.58 -24.49
C THR A 29 -16.50 -3.47 -23.82
N TRP A 30 -16.36 -2.31 -24.46
CA TRP A 30 -15.75 -1.13 -23.89
C TRP A 30 -16.56 -0.54 -22.72
N PRO A 31 -17.90 -0.40 -22.83
CA PRO A 31 -18.70 0.09 -21.70
C PRO A 31 -18.63 -0.81 -20.47
N GLY A 32 -18.60 -2.14 -20.65
CA GLY A 32 -18.46 -3.09 -19.56
C GLY A 32 -17.12 -2.97 -18.84
N PHE A 33 -16.05 -2.67 -19.58
CA PHE A 33 -14.73 -2.41 -19.01
C PHE A 33 -14.66 -1.07 -18.27
N LEU A 34 -15.26 -0.01 -18.82
CA LEU A 34 -15.19 1.34 -18.26
C LEU A 34 -16.07 1.54 -17.00
N LYS A 35 -17.25 0.88 -16.94
CA LYS A 35 -18.18 1.04 -15.80
C LYS A 35 -17.52 0.88 -14.42
N PRO A 36 -16.83 -0.23 -14.10
CA PRO A 36 -16.18 -0.38 -12.80
C PRO A 36 -15.03 0.61 -12.62
N LEU A 37 -14.31 0.99 -13.69
CA LEU A 37 -13.23 1.96 -13.63
C LEU A 37 -13.72 3.37 -13.26
N VAL A 38 -14.90 3.77 -13.74
CA VAL A 38 -15.51 5.06 -13.36
C VAL A 38 -15.83 5.08 -11.87
N VAL A 39 -16.45 4.01 -11.35
CA VAL A 39 -16.76 3.91 -9.90
C VAL A 39 -15.50 3.97 -9.07
N LEU A 40 -14.49 3.17 -9.43
CA LEU A 40 -13.20 3.15 -8.74
C LEU A 40 -12.45 4.48 -8.88
N GLY A 41 -12.51 5.10 -10.05
CA GLY A 41 -11.91 6.41 -10.31
C GLY A 41 -12.53 7.51 -9.44
N LEU A 42 -13.85 7.57 -9.34
CA LEU A 42 -14.54 8.52 -8.46
C LEU A 42 -14.14 8.30 -6.99
N ALA A 43 -14.13 7.04 -6.55
CA ALA A 43 -13.71 6.72 -5.18
C ALA A 43 -12.23 7.10 -4.94
N SER A 44 -11.35 6.84 -5.90
CA SER A 44 -9.94 7.21 -5.82
C SER A 44 -9.74 8.73 -5.74
N VAL A 45 -10.51 9.51 -6.50
CA VAL A 45 -10.49 10.98 -6.43
C VAL A 45 -10.91 11.46 -5.04
N LEU A 46 -11.98 10.90 -4.46
CA LEU A 46 -12.43 11.24 -3.11
C LEU A 46 -11.37 10.92 -2.05
N LEU A 47 -10.70 9.77 -2.15
CA LEU A 47 -9.60 9.38 -1.25
C LEU A 47 -8.38 10.32 -1.37
N VAL A 48 -8.05 10.76 -2.58
CA VAL A 48 -6.97 11.74 -2.81
C VAL A 48 -7.30 13.11 -2.21
N ILE A 49 -8.56 13.54 -2.29
CA ILE A 49 -9.05 14.79 -1.66
C ILE A 49 -9.00 14.68 -0.12
N GLN A 50 -9.21 13.49 0.44
CA GLN A 50 -9.14 13.21 1.88
C GLN A 50 -7.69 13.07 2.40
N PRO A 51 -6.68 13.54 1.72
CA PRO A 51 -5.24 13.26 1.65
C PRO A 51 -4.80 11.82 2.01
N ASP A 52 -5.62 10.82 1.73
CA ASP A 52 -5.29 9.41 1.94
C ASP A 52 -4.74 8.77 0.65
N PHE A 53 -3.51 9.16 0.30
CA PHE A 53 -2.83 8.64 -0.90
C PHE A 53 -2.51 7.14 -0.77
N GLY A 54 -2.18 6.67 0.43
CA GLY A 54 -1.89 5.26 0.70
C GLY A 54 -3.09 4.35 0.40
N ALA A 55 -4.28 4.71 0.90
CA ALA A 55 -5.51 3.98 0.62
C ALA A 55 -5.85 3.95 -0.87
N THR A 56 -5.59 5.07 -1.58
CA THR A 56 -5.80 5.16 -3.03
C THR A 56 -4.90 4.17 -3.78
N VAL A 57 -3.62 4.12 -3.45
CA VAL A 57 -2.66 3.19 -4.10
C VAL A 57 -3.06 1.75 -3.87
N VAL A 58 -3.42 1.38 -2.64
CA VAL A 58 -3.87 0.02 -2.31
C VAL A 58 -5.13 -0.35 -3.09
N LEU A 59 -6.14 0.53 -3.12
CA LEU A 59 -7.40 0.29 -3.84
C LEU A 59 -7.14 0.09 -5.35
N VAL A 60 -6.37 0.99 -5.96
CA VAL A 60 -6.08 0.97 -7.40
C VAL A 60 -5.26 -0.27 -7.77
N THR A 61 -4.26 -0.62 -6.96
CA THR A 61 -3.42 -1.81 -7.21
C THR A 61 -4.23 -3.10 -7.08
N ALA A 62 -5.05 -3.22 -6.03
CA ALA A 62 -5.94 -4.37 -5.86
C ALA A 62 -6.93 -4.50 -7.02
N ALA A 63 -7.55 -3.38 -7.42
CA ALA A 63 -8.49 -3.36 -8.54
C ALA A 63 -7.81 -3.73 -9.87
N ALA A 64 -6.61 -3.20 -10.15
CA ALA A 64 -5.83 -3.55 -11.33
C ALA A 64 -5.46 -5.04 -11.34
N GLY A 65 -5.05 -5.60 -10.20
CA GLY A 65 -4.78 -7.03 -10.04
C GLY A 65 -6.01 -7.89 -10.33
N MET A 66 -7.17 -7.53 -9.81
CA MET A 66 -8.43 -8.25 -10.04
C MET A 66 -8.86 -8.19 -11.52
N ILE A 67 -8.73 -7.03 -12.17
CA ILE A 67 -9.03 -6.86 -13.60
C ILE A 67 -8.06 -7.70 -14.44
N PHE A 68 -6.78 -7.73 -14.09
CA PHE A 68 -5.78 -8.57 -14.75
C PHE A 68 -6.13 -10.05 -14.65
N LEU A 69 -6.41 -10.54 -13.43
CA LEU A 69 -6.76 -11.93 -13.16
C LEU A 69 -8.10 -12.35 -13.78
N SER A 70 -8.98 -11.40 -14.09
CA SER A 70 -10.24 -11.70 -14.80
C SER A 70 -10.05 -12.13 -16.25
N GLY A 71 -8.84 -11.97 -16.81
CA GLY A 71 -8.50 -12.35 -18.18
C GLY A 71 -8.81 -11.27 -19.21
N VAL A 72 -8.87 -10.00 -18.82
CA VAL A 72 -9.04 -8.87 -19.77
C VAL A 72 -7.89 -8.85 -20.77
N ARG A 73 -8.21 -8.54 -22.03
CA ARG A 73 -7.22 -8.44 -23.13
C ARG A 73 -6.13 -7.43 -22.76
N LEU A 74 -4.87 -7.82 -22.95
CA LEU A 74 -3.71 -6.96 -22.67
C LEU A 74 -3.77 -5.62 -23.41
N SER A 75 -4.38 -5.58 -24.59
CA SER A 75 -4.59 -4.34 -25.36
C SER A 75 -5.44 -3.28 -24.63
N ARG A 76 -6.27 -3.69 -23.66
CA ARG A 76 -7.05 -2.76 -22.81
C ARG A 76 -6.38 -2.54 -21.46
N PHE A 77 -5.69 -3.58 -20.97
CA PHE A 77 -5.01 -3.53 -19.67
C PHE A 77 -3.77 -2.64 -19.69
N VAL A 78 -2.93 -2.74 -20.72
CA VAL A 78 -1.69 -1.95 -20.83
C VAL A 78 -1.96 -0.43 -20.84
N PRO A 79 -2.90 0.10 -21.64
CA PRO A 79 -3.25 1.52 -21.57
C PRO A 79 -3.80 1.94 -20.20
N LEU A 80 -4.57 1.08 -19.52
CA LEU A 80 -5.05 1.35 -18.17
C LEU A 80 -3.88 1.55 -17.22
N ILE A 81 -2.93 0.61 -17.18
CA ILE A 81 -1.74 0.71 -16.32
C ILE A 81 -0.92 1.93 -16.70
N GLY A 82 -0.70 2.19 -17.98
CA GLY A 82 0.00 3.40 -18.44
C GLY A 82 -0.65 4.68 -17.92
N THR A 83 -1.97 4.78 -18.00
CA THR A 83 -2.74 5.92 -17.47
C THR A 83 -2.58 6.04 -15.95
N LEU A 84 -2.68 4.95 -15.22
CA LEU A 84 -2.54 4.93 -13.77
C LEU A 84 -1.13 5.35 -13.33
N VAL A 85 -0.09 4.89 -14.01
CA VAL A 85 1.30 5.28 -13.74
C VAL A 85 1.51 6.77 -14.00
N VAL A 86 1.02 7.29 -15.12
CA VAL A 86 1.14 8.72 -15.46
C VAL A 86 0.39 9.58 -14.45
N LEU A 87 -0.85 9.24 -14.10
CA LEU A 87 -1.63 9.97 -13.09
C LEU A 87 -0.95 9.90 -11.72
N GLY A 88 -0.46 8.74 -11.31
CA GLY A 88 0.29 8.57 -10.07
C GLY A 88 1.55 9.44 -10.03
N ALA A 89 2.32 9.46 -11.12
CA ALA A 89 3.51 10.30 -11.24
C ALA A 89 3.16 11.79 -11.12
N ILE A 90 2.11 12.24 -11.81
CA ILE A 90 1.62 13.63 -11.70
C ILE A 90 1.23 13.95 -10.26
N LEU A 91 0.47 13.09 -9.60
CA LEU A 91 0.04 13.29 -8.21
C LEU A 91 1.21 13.33 -7.20
N ILE A 92 2.29 12.61 -7.48
CA ILE A 92 3.50 12.63 -6.64
C ILE A 92 4.29 13.92 -6.88
N VAL A 93 4.54 14.29 -8.15
CA VAL A 93 5.37 15.44 -8.50
C VAL A 93 4.70 16.77 -8.15
N THR A 94 3.38 16.87 -8.24
CA THR A 94 2.62 18.10 -7.91
C THR A 94 2.59 18.43 -6.43
N GLN A 95 2.90 17.46 -5.54
CA GLN A 95 2.86 17.66 -4.09
C GLN A 95 4.25 17.43 -3.48
N PRO A 96 4.96 18.46 -3.03
CA PRO A 96 6.31 18.35 -2.48
C PRO A 96 6.42 17.34 -1.33
N TYR A 97 5.39 17.26 -0.48
CA TYR A 97 5.33 16.29 0.61
C TYR A 97 5.36 14.83 0.12
N ARG A 98 4.62 14.50 -0.95
CA ARG A 98 4.59 13.15 -1.52
C ARG A 98 5.91 12.79 -2.19
N LEU A 99 6.48 13.74 -2.92
CA LEU A 99 7.80 13.58 -3.54
C LEU A 99 8.87 13.32 -2.47
N LYS A 100 8.87 14.11 -1.39
CA LYS A 100 9.82 13.95 -0.27
C LYS A 100 9.70 12.55 0.35
N ARG A 101 8.48 12.04 0.52
CA ARG A 101 8.24 10.70 1.06
C ARG A 101 8.78 9.60 0.14
N VAL A 102 8.58 9.71 -1.18
CA VAL A 102 9.13 8.75 -2.16
C VAL A 102 10.65 8.78 -2.15
N VAL A 103 11.28 9.96 -2.11
CA VAL A 103 12.73 10.10 -2.03
C VAL A 103 13.29 9.48 -0.74
N SER A 104 12.62 9.70 0.40
CA SER A 104 13.01 9.10 1.68
C SER A 104 12.93 7.57 1.70
N TYR A 105 12.05 6.96 0.89
CA TYR A 105 12.04 5.50 0.72
C TYR A 105 13.26 4.98 -0.05
N LEU A 106 13.80 5.77 -1.00
CA LEU A 106 14.97 5.38 -1.78
C LEU A 106 16.27 5.57 -1.01
N ASP A 107 16.35 6.61 -0.18
CA ASP A 107 17.51 6.89 0.66
C ASP A 107 17.07 7.45 2.02
N PRO A 108 16.64 6.57 2.97
CA PRO A 108 16.12 7.00 4.26
C PRO A 108 17.17 7.68 5.15
N TRP A 109 18.45 7.42 4.91
CA TRP A 109 19.55 7.96 5.70
C TRP A 109 19.83 9.44 5.44
N LYS A 110 19.45 9.97 4.29
CA LYS A 110 19.60 11.40 3.98
C LYS A 110 18.70 12.31 4.83
N ASP A 111 17.51 11.80 5.20
CA ASP A 111 16.50 12.58 5.94
C ASP A 111 16.01 11.81 7.18
N GLN A 112 16.97 11.24 7.93
CA GLN A 112 16.72 10.34 9.05
C GLN A 112 15.99 10.98 10.25
N PHE A 113 15.89 12.32 10.31
CA PHE A 113 15.25 13.05 11.40
C PHE A 113 13.89 13.66 11.05
N ASP A 114 13.46 13.56 9.79
CA ASP A 114 12.17 14.09 9.32
C ASP A 114 11.39 13.02 8.56
N SER A 115 11.25 13.12 7.25
CA SER A 115 10.40 12.23 6.44
C SER A 115 10.88 10.77 6.40
N GLY A 116 12.17 10.51 6.59
CA GLY A 116 12.78 9.19 6.68
C GLY A 116 12.83 8.59 8.09
N TYR A 117 12.43 9.34 9.14
CA TYR A 117 12.63 8.95 10.54
C TYR A 117 12.01 7.58 10.86
N GLN A 118 10.73 7.38 10.52
CA GLN A 118 10.02 6.12 10.80
C GLN A 118 10.71 4.92 10.13
N LEU A 119 11.09 5.07 8.85
CA LEU A 119 11.76 4.00 8.10
C LEU A 119 13.15 3.72 8.66
N THR A 120 13.91 4.76 8.96
CA THR A 120 15.26 4.62 9.56
C THR A 120 15.20 3.92 10.91
N GLN A 121 14.27 4.30 11.79
CA GLN A 121 14.08 3.63 13.08
C GLN A 121 13.64 2.16 12.93
N SER A 122 12.80 1.87 11.95
CA SER A 122 12.41 0.50 11.61
C SER A 122 13.61 -0.32 11.14
N LEU A 123 14.47 0.23 10.27
CA LEU A 123 15.70 -0.44 9.82
C LEU A 123 16.70 -0.66 10.96
N ILE A 124 16.83 0.30 11.87
CA ILE A 124 17.64 0.14 13.07
C ILE A 124 17.08 -0.98 13.97
N ALA A 125 15.75 -1.07 14.12
CA ALA A 125 15.09 -2.14 14.86
C ALA A 125 15.40 -3.51 14.26
N PHE A 126 15.29 -3.65 12.94
CA PHE A 126 15.69 -4.88 12.22
C PHE A 126 17.17 -5.23 12.45
N GLY A 127 18.08 -4.24 12.30
CA GLY A 127 19.50 -4.45 12.51
C GLY A 127 19.87 -4.89 13.94
N ARG A 128 19.14 -4.40 14.95
CA ARG A 128 19.34 -4.81 16.35
C ARG A 128 18.80 -6.19 16.67
N GLY A 129 17.79 -6.65 15.95
CA GLY A 129 17.19 -7.97 16.15
C GLY A 129 18.13 -9.12 15.81
N ASP A 130 19.04 -8.93 14.87
CA ASP A 130 19.94 -9.99 14.41
C ASP A 130 19.23 -11.35 14.27
N TRP A 131 19.91 -12.47 14.49
CA TRP A 131 19.32 -13.81 14.40
C TRP A 131 18.40 -14.16 15.56
N GLY A 132 18.79 -13.84 16.80
CA GLY A 132 18.12 -14.29 18.02
C GLY A 132 17.27 -13.23 18.73
N GLY A 133 17.30 -11.99 18.25
CA GLY A 133 16.59 -10.88 18.88
C GLY A 133 17.24 -10.34 20.16
N VAL A 134 16.75 -9.17 20.60
CA VAL A 134 17.16 -8.55 21.88
C VAL A 134 16.39 -9.12 23.08
N GLY A 135 15.46 -10.02 22.87
CA GLY A 135 14.56 -10.61 23.85
C GLY A 135 13.19 -9.94 23.88
N LEU A 136 12.18 -10.74 24.24
CA LEU A 136 10.79 -10.28 24.32
C LEU A 136 10.65 -9.13 25.32
N GLY A 137 10.06 -8.05 24.91
CA GLY A 137 9.85 -6.87 25.74
C GLY A 137 11.01 -5.88 25.78
N ASN A 138 12.21 -6.23 25.28
CA ASN A 138 13.45 -5.44 25.41
C ASN A 138 13.71 -4.50 24.22
N SER A 139 12.80 -4.38 23.27
CA SER A 139 12.95 -3.44 22.16
C SER A 139 12.87 -2.00 22.65
N ILE A 140 14.01 -1.31 22.67
CA ILE A 140 14.11 0.11 23.06
C ILE A 140 13.36 1.00 22.05
N GLN A 141 13.37 0.62 20.78
CA GLN A 141 12.72 1.39 19.72
C GLN A 141 11.21 1.53 19.95
N LYS A 142 10.54 0.51 20.48
CA LYS A 142 9.10 0.58 20.74
C LYS A 142 8.71 1.55 21.85
N LEU A 143 9.63 1.86 22.77
CA LEU A 143 9.31 2.67 23.94
C LEU A 143 9.20 4.16 23.60
N PHE A 144 10.11 4.72 22.77
CA PHE A 144 10.16 6.16 22.53
C PHE A 144 10.58 6.59 21.11
N TYR A 145 11.14 5.68 20.29
CA TYR A 145 11.78 6.05 19.02
C TYR A 145 10.97 5.69 17.78
N LEU A 146 10.02 4.76 17.87
CA LEU A 146 9.27 4.27 16.73
C LEU A 146 7.85 4.85 16.75
N PRO A 147 7.55 5.83 15.90
CA PRO A 147 6.17 6.29 15.72
C PRO A 147 5.30 5.12 15.26
N GLU A 148 4.06 5.05 15.74
CA GLU A 148 3.11 4.00 15.37
C GLU A 148 3.67 2.57 15.50
N ALA A 149 4.39 2.30 16.61
CA ALA A 149 5.01 1.00 16.87
C ALA A 149 4.01 -0.15 16.93
N HIS A 150 2.72 0.15 17.23
CA HIS A 150 1.64 -0.85 17.36
C HIS A 150 0.82 -1.02 16.08
N THR A 151 1.06 -0.22 15.05
CA THR A 151 0.35 -0.24 13.78
C THR A 151 1.32 -0.46 12.62
N ASP A 152 1.77 0.60 12.00
CA ASP A 152 2.59 0.55 10.78
C ASP A 152 3.96 -0.11 10.97
N SER A 153 4.52 -0.03 12.19
CA SER A 153 5.88 -0.52 12.49
C SER A 153 5.89 -1.77 13.39
N ILE A 154 4.75 -2.46 13.52
CA ILE A 154 4.63 -3.63 14.39
C ILE A 154 5.61 -4.75 13.98
N PHE A 155 5.81 -4.97 12.68
CA PHE A 155 6.73 -5.97 12.18
C PHE A 155 8.20 -5.65 12.52
N ALA A 156 8.58 -4.38 12.51
CA ALA A 156 9.91 -3.95 12.94
C ALA A 156 10.15 -4.23 14.45
N THR A 157 9.12 -4.05 15.27
CA THR A 157 9.16 -4.39 16.71
C THR A 157 9.29 -5.91 16.91
N ILE A 158 8.51 -6.71 16.16
CA ILE A 158 8.61 -8.17 16.17
C ILE A 158 10.00 -8.61 15.71
N ALA A 159 10.56 -8.00 14.66
CA ALA A 159 11.89 -8.34 14.18
C ALA A 159 12.99 -7.98 15.18
N ALA A 160 12.82 -6.93 15.96
CA ALA A 160 13.77 -6.55 17.00
C ALA A 160 13.77 -7.53 18.18
N GLU A 161 12.59 -8.00 18.64
CA GLU A 161 12.48 -8.78 19.89
C GLU A 161 12.91 -10.24 19.72
N PRO A 162 12.24 -11.10 18.90
CA PRO A 162 12.66 -12.48 18.65
C PRO A 162 13.62 -12.63 17.45
N GLY A 163 14.05 -11.54 16.81
CA GLY A 163 15.00 -11.55 15.71
C GLY A 163 14.44 -12.14 14.41
N VAL A 164 15.36 -12.54 13.51
CA VAL A 164 15.03 -13.13 12.22
C VAL A 164 14.20 -14.41 12.39
N LEU A 165 14.52 -15.26 13.37
CA LEU A 165 13.79 -16.52 13.60
C LEU A 165 12.33 -16.27 13.96
N GLY A 166 12.04 -15.30 14.84
CA GLY A 166 10.68 -14.94 15.18
C GLY A 166 9.93 -14.26 14.03
N SER A 167 10.61 -13.44 13.24
CA SER A 167 10.04 -12.83 12.05
C SER A 167 9.63 -13.87 11.00
N LEU A 168 10.46 -14.88 10.75
CA LEU A 168 10.13 -15.98 9.85
C LEU A 168 8.95 -16.82 10.35
N LEU A 169 8.86 -17.04 11.67
CA LEU A 169 7.72 -17.73 12.25
C LEU A 169 6.42 -16.95 12.01
N VAL A 170 6.41 -15.64 12.23
CA VAL A 170 5.24 -14.80 11.96
C VAL A 170 4.85 -14.78 10.47
N LEU A 171 5.83 -14.77 9.56
CA LEU A 171 5.58 -14.80 8.12
C LEU A 171 5.09 -16.20 7.63
N SER A 172 5.32 -17.26 8.40
CA SER A 172 4.88 -18.62 8.06
C SER A 172 3.46 -18.96 8.53
N LEU A 173 2.87 -18.11 9.37
CA LEU A 173 1.48 -18.24 9.87
C LEU A 173 0.47 -17.63 8.91
#